data_22f3761fa3954d57be8feab54576c298
#
_entry.id   22f3761fa3954d57be8feab54576c298
#
_cell.length_a   1.000
_cell.length_b   1.000
_cell.length_c   1.000
_cell.angle_alpha   90.00
_cell.angle_beta   90.00
_cell.angle_gamma   90.00
#
_symmetry.space_group_name_H-M   'P 1'
#
loop_
_entity.id
_entity.type
_entity.pdbx_description
1 polymer ?
#
loop_
_entity_poly.entity_id
_entity_poly.type
_entity_poly.pdbx_seq_one_letter_code
_entity_poly.pdbx_strand_id
1 'polypeptide(L)'
;MFFAIPQALSFSLFGIPMFGVDTCGFNGNTDEELCNRWMQLSAFFPFYRNHNELSAISQEPYIWASVIEASKTAMSIRYSLLPYIYTLFYNAHTTGSTVMRALAWEFPTDPSLASADRQFLLGPSIMVTPVLEQGASSVNGVFPGLAHGEIWYDWYTQSAVTGVSPGQNVTIAAPLGHIPVYVRGGSVLPMQEPGYTTEASRNNPWGVLVALNREGAASGSLYVDDGQSLTPNATLEVELVVADSTLYVSTRGTYVDHNALANVTVLGVGAAPGNVTLNGQPVQSYARYNSSSGVLSLTGLNNLMSGGAWVQDWMLKWG
;
A
#
# COMPACT_ATOMS: atom_id res chain seq x y z
N MET A 1 -4.65 18.36 -11.88
CA MET A 1 -4.06 17.09 -11.38
C MET A 1 -2.66 17.27 -10.81
N PHE A 2 -1.67 17.85 -11.53
CA PHE A 2 -0.29 18.01 -11.04
C PHE A 2 -0.21 18.67 -9.66
N PHE A 3 -0.83 19.83 -9.47
CA PHE A 3 -0.78 20.55 -8.18
C PHE A 3 -1.41 19.80 -7.00
N ALA A 4 -2.19 18.76 -7.24
CA ALA A 4 -2.81 17.97 -6.18
C ALA A 4 -1.77 17.29 -5.27
N ILE A 5 -0.63 16.86 -5.84
CA ILE A 5 0.46 16.21 -5.08
C ILE A 5 1.13 17.21 -4.14
N PRO A 6 1.72 18.33 -4.62
CA PRO A 6 2.36 19.28 -3.70
C PRO A 6 1.39 19.94 -2.71
N GLN A 7 0.10 20.10 -3.07
CA GLN A 7 -0.91 20.55 -2.11
C GLN A 7 -1.11 19.52 -0.98
N ALA A 8 -1.29 18.25 -1.31
CA ALA A 8 -1.45 17.20 -0.30
C ALA A 8 -0.24 17.12 0.63
N LEU A 9 0.98 17.23 0.09
CA LEU A 9 2.21 17.27 0.87
C LEU A 9 2.26 18.51 1.78
N SER A 10 1.85 19.67 1.28
CA SER A 10 1.79 20.90 2.08
C SER A 10 0.80 20.78 3.24
N PHE A 11 -0.40 20.24 3.01
CA PHE A 11 -1.39 20.02 4.07
C PHE A 11 -0.89 18.98 5.10
N SER A 12 -0.17 17.95 4.65
CA SER A 12 0.47 16.99 5.55
C SER A 12 1.45 17.66 6.52
N LEU A 13 2.27 18.62 6.04
CA LEU A 13 3.20 19.39 6.88
C LEU A 13 2.47 20.24 7.93
N PHE A 14 1.27 20.71 7.63
CA PHE A 14 0.47 21.50 8.57
C PHE A 14 -0.37 20.65 9.54
N GLY A 15 -0.17 19.32 9.55
CA GLY A 15 -0.90 18.42 10.44
C GLY A 15 -2.35 18.18 10.00
N ILE A 16 -2.66 18.31 8.71
CA ILE A 16 -3.97 18.02 8.12
C ILE A 16 -3.84 16.78 7.23
N PRO A 17 -3.87 15.58 7.80
CA PRO A 17 -3.61 14.34 7.06
C PRO A 17 -4.75 13.91 6.14
N MET A 18 -6.02 14.25 6.45
CA MET A 18 -7.21 13.89 5.67
C MET A 18 -7.41 14.88 4.53
N PHE A 19 -6.49 14.86 3.57
CA PHE A 19 -6.51 15.73 2.39
C PHE A 19 -6.86 14.93 1.14
N GLY A 20 -7.63 15.54 0.25
CA GLY A 20 -7.93 15.07 -1.10
C GLY A 20 -8.35 16.23 -1.98
N VAL A 21 -8.46 15.96 -3.26
CA VAL A 21 -8.90 16.93 -4.27
C VAL A 21 -10.17 16.44 -4.94
N ASP A 22 -10.86 17.33 -5.65
CA ASP A 22 -12.02 16.95 -6.44
C ASP A 22 -11.57 16.19 -7.69
N THR A 23 -11.64 14.87 -7.58
CA THR A 23 -11.14 13.93 -8.60
C THR A 23 -11.90 14.11 -9.91
N CYS A 24 -11.19 14.07 -11.00
CA CYS A 24 -11.58 14.42 -12.37
C CYS A 24 -11.67 15.94 -12.64
N GLY A 25 -11.54 16.79 -11.63
CA GLY A 25 -11.56 18.25 -11.73
C GLY A 25 -12.91 18.86 -11.36
N PHE A 26 -12.88 20.01 -10.65
CA PHE A 26 -14.08 20.69 -10.18
C PHE A 26 -14.63 21.67 -11.22
N ASN A 27 -13.77 22.56 -11.77
CA ASN A 27 -14.18 23.61 -12.70
C ASN A 27 -14.18 23.12 -14.14
N GLY A 28 -15.28 23.33 -14.85
CA GLY A 28 -15.41 22.96 -16.26
C GLY A 28 -15.52 21.47 -16.51
N ASN A 29 -15.46 21.10 -17.78
CA ASN A 29 -15.64 19.72 -18.20
C ASN A 29 -14.31 18.95 -18.18
N THR A 30 -14.35 17.73 -17.69
CA THR A 30 -13.26 16.75 -17.81
C THR A 30 -13.36 15.98 -19.13
N ASP A 31 -12.36 15.16 -19.42
CA ASP A 31 -12.38 14.17 -20.49
C ASP A 31 -12.02 12.77 -19.96
N GLU A 32 -12.15 11.76 -20.82
CA GLU A 32 -11.93 10.36 -20.45
C GLU A 32 -10.52 10.12 -19.93
N GLU A 33 -9.47 10.65 -20.58
CA GLU A 33 -8.08 10.45 -20.16
C GLU A 33 -7.79 11.12 -18.83
N LEU A 34 -8.20 12.38 -18.68
CA LEU A 34 -7.97 13.13 -17.44
C LEU A 34 -8.66 12.44 -16.26
N CYS A 35 -9.93 12.04 -16.43
CA CYS A 35 -10.66 11.35 -15.38
C CYS A 35 -10.06 9.97 -15.07
N ASN A 36 -9.67 9.19 -16.08
CA ASN A 36 -9.01 7.91 -15.92
C ASN A 36 -7.75 8.03 -15.05
N ARG A 37 -6.83 8.95 -15.39
CA ARG A 37 -5.59 9.16 -14.65
C ARG A 37 -5.82 9.74 -13.26
N TRP A 38 -6.80 10.64 -13.12
CA TRP A 38 -7.08 11.27 -11.83
C TRP A 38 -7.77 10.29 -10.85
N MET A 39 -8.65 9.41 -11.34
CA MET A 39 -9.25 8.35 -10.53
C MET A 39 -8.19 7.40 -9.97
N GLN A 40 -7.19 7.04 -10.79
CA GLN A 40 -6.06 6.21 -10.35
C GLN A 40 -5.20 6.93 -9.29
N LEU A 41 -4.83 8.19 -9.54
CA LEU A 41 -4.01 8.98 -8.61
C LEU A 41 -4.70 9.16 -7.26
N SER A 42 -5.96 9.59 -7.27
CA SER A 42 -6.71 9.90 -6.05
C SER A 42 -7.02 8.67 -5.20
N ALA A 43 -6.97 7.45 -5.76
CA ALA A 43 -7.07 6.23 -4.98
C ALA A 43 -5.95 6.08 -3.93
N PHE A 44 -4.82 6.78 -4.11
CA PHE A 44 -3.69 6.79 -3.17
C PHE A 44 -3.62 8.08 -2.33
N PHE A 45 -4.59 8.96 -2.46
CA PHE A 45 -4.71 10.10 -1.56
C PHE A 45 -5.42 9.71 -0.26
N PRO A 46 -5.13 10.39 0.85
CA PRO A 46 -5.83 10.15 2.12
C PRO A 46 -7.34 10.22 1.99
N PHE A 47 -7.87 11.27 1.38
CA PHE A 47 -9.30 11.42 1.06
C PHE A 47 -9.52 11.24 -0.45
N TYR A 48 -10.54 10.45 -0.81
CA TYR A 48 -10.84 10.10 -2.21
C TYR A 48 -12.30 10.40 -2.53
N ARG A 49 -12.54 11.40 -3.37
CA ARG A 49 -13.88 11.85 -3.77
C ARG A 49 -13.87 12.36 -5.22
N ASN A 50 -14.79 11.85 -6.05
CA ASN A 50 -15.14 12.46 -7.33
C ASN A 50 -16.17 13.56 -7.10
N HIS A 51 -15.92 14.76 -7.60
CA HIS A 51 -16.81 15.91 -7.42
C HIS A 51 -16.53 16.99 -8.47
N ASN A 52 -17.62 17.64 -8.97
CA ASN A 52 -17.53 18.77 -9.88
C ASN A 52 -18.63 19.81 -9.62
N GLU A 53 -18.56 20.92 -10.35
CA GLU A 53 -19.55 22.00 -10.29
C GLU A 53 -20.85 21.63 -11.02
N LEU A 54 -21.96 22.29 -10.64
CA LEU A 54 -23.31 22.00 -11.15
C LEU A 54 -23.43 22.13 -12.68
N SER A 55 -22.64 23.02 -13.31
CA SER A 55 -22.70 23.28 -14.75
C SER A 55 -21.83 22.37 -15.60
N ALA A 56 -20.98 21.56 -14.97
CA ALA A 56 -20.12 20.61 -15.67
C ALA A 56 -20.89 19.36 -16.12
N ILE A 57 -20.31 18.63 -17.08
CA ILE A 57 -20.83 17.32 -17.50
C ILE A 57 -20.72 16.31 -16.38
N SER A 58 -21.54 15.26 -16.43
CA SER A 58 -21.37 14.07 -15.58
C SER A 58 -19.98 13.47 -15.74
N GLN A 59 -19.33 13.13 -14.61
CA GLN A 59 -17.97 12.58 -14.60
C GLN A 59 -17.80 11.38 -13.65
N GLU A 60 -18.90 10.75 -13.29
CA GLU A 60 -18.85 9.52 -12.52
C GLU A 60 -18.03 8.44 -13.24
N PRO A 61 -17.32 7.58 -12.53
CA PRO A 61 -16.38 6.61 -13.14
C PRO A 61 -17.02 5.70 -14.19
N TYR A 62 -18.33 5.48 -14.13
CA TYR A 62 -19.03 4.61 -15.08
C TYR A 62 -19.35 5.24 -16.45
N ILE A 63 -19.07 6.53 -16.64
CA ILE A 63 -19.34 7.23 -17.91
C ILE A 63 -18.44 6.70 -19.05
N TRP A 64 -17.22 6.29 -18.74
CA TRP A 64 -16.26 5.75 -19.71
C TRP A 64 -15.77 4.36 -19.30
N ALA A 65 -15.73 3.43 -20.24
CA ALA A 65 -15.32 2.05 -19.99
C ALA A 65 -13.88 1.95 -19.46
N SER A 66 -12.96 2.77 -20.01
CA SER A 66 -11.55 2.78 -19.55
C SER A 66 -11.41 3.30 -18.12
N VAL A 67 -12.26 4.26 -17.72
CA VAL A 67 -12.27 4.81 -16.35
C VAL A 67 -12.81 3.78 -15.36
N ILE A 68 -13.83 2.98 -15.75
CA ILE A 68 -14.33 1.89 -14.90
C ILE A 68 -13.21 0.94 -14.54
N GLU A 69 -12.49 0.42 -15.54
CA GLU A 69 -11.47 -0.61 -15.31
C GLU A 69 -10.25 -0.07 -14.54
N ALA A 70 -9.80 1.13 -14.87
CA ALA A 70 -8.72 1.81 -14.14
C ALA A 70 -9.11 2.08 -12.68
N SER A 71 -10.34 2.54 -12.45
CA SER A 71 -10.85 2.80 -11.10
C SER A 71 -10.98 1.53 -10.28
N LYS A 72 -11.53 0.45 -10.84
CA LYS A 72 -11.62 -0.85 -10.16
C LYS A 72 -10.26 -1.34 -9.71
N THR A 73 -9.25 -1.27 -10.59
CA THR A 73 -7.88 -1.70 -10.29
C THR A 73 -7.27 -0.86 -9.15
N ALA A 74 -7.30 0.46 -9.26
CA ALA A 74 -6.72 1.35 -8.25
C ALA A 74 -7.48 1.29 -6.91
N MET A 75 -8.82 1.20 -6.95
CA MET A 75 -9.65 1.05 -5.75
C MET A 75 -9.45 -0.30 -5.08
N SER A 76 -9.24 -1.38 -5.83
CA SER A 76 -8.91 -2.69 -5.26
C SER A 76 -7.62 -2.62 -4.44
N ILE A 77 -6.58 -1.95 -4.95
CA ILE A 77 -5.34 -1.72 -4.20
C ILE A 77 -5.62 -0.88 -2.94
N ARG A 78 -6.33 0.25 -3.07
CA ARG A 78 -6.71 1.09 -1.92
C ARG A 78 -7.45 0.29 -0.86
N TYR A 79 -8.45 -0.48 -1.26
CA TYR A 79 -9.29 -1.23 -0.31
C TYR A 79 -8.52 -2.37 0.36
N SER A 80 -7.59 -3.00 -0.33
CA SER A 80 -6.66 -3.95 0.30
C SER A 80 -5.78 -3.27 1.35
N LEU A 81 -5.39 -2.01 1.12
CA LEU A 81 -4.51 -1.22 1.99
C LEU A 81 -5.27 -0.41 3.06
N LEU A 82 -6.61 -0.51 3.17
CA LEU A 82 -7.37 0.25 4.17
C LEU A 82 -6.85 0.05 5.60
N PRO A 83 -6.49 -1.16 6.06
CA PRO A 83 -5.92 -1.34 7.39
C PRO A 83 -4.59 -0.60 7.59
N TYR A 84 -3.73 -0.63 6.58
CA TYR A 84 -2.48 0.13 6.57
C TYR A 84 -2.74 1.64 6.61
N ILE A 85 -3.64 2.15 5.77
CA ILE A 85 -4.01 3.57 5.72
C ILE A 85 -4.62 4.01 7.07
N TYR A 86 -5.49 3.20 7.67
CA TYR A 86 -6.08 3.48 8.97
C TYR A 86 -5.02 3.56 10.08
N THR A 87 -4.05 2.65 10.06
CA THR A 87 -2.89 2.69 10.96
C THR A 87 -2.06 3.97 10.77
N LEU A 88 -1.87 4.43 9.52
CA LEU A 88 -1.21 5.71 9.27
C LEU A 88 -1.98 6.89 9.86
N PHE A 89 -3.31 6.88 9.81
CA PHE A 89 -4.13 7.91 10.47
C PHE A 89 -4.05 7.85 11.99
N TYR A 90 -4.03 6.65 12.57
CA TYR A 90 -3.78 6.47 14.00
C TYR A 90 -2.43 7.07 14.40
N ASN A 91 -1.37 6.78 13.65
CA ASN A 91 -0.05 7.35 13.89
C ASN A 91 -0.05 8.89 13.71
N ALA A 92 -0.75 9.42 12.71
CA ALA A 92 -0.90 10.87 12.54
C ALA A 92 -1.60 11.51 13.74
N HIS A 93 -2.64 10.88 14.26
CA HIS A 93 -3.37 11.34 15.45
C HIS A 93 -2.51 11.31 16.72
N THR A 94 -1.75 10.25 16.94
CA THR A 94 -1.01 10.05 18.21
C THR A 94 0.36 10.69 18.23
N THR A 95 1.05 10.79 17.08
CA THR A 95 2.44 11.26 17.00
C THR A 95 2.63 12.49 16.10
N GLY A 96 1.60 12.91 15.36
CA GLY A 96 1.72 13.96 14.35
C GLY A 96 2.43 13.53 13.07
N SER A 97 2.63 12.22 12.84
CA SER A 97 3.28 11.75 11.62
C SER A 97 2.40 11.98 10.39
N THR A 98 3.04 12.08 9.23
CA THR A 98 2.34 12.35 7.96
C THR A 98 1.82 11.06 7.33
N VAL A 99 0.62 11.09 6.74
CA VAL A 99 0.04 9.98 5.98
C VAL A 99 0.60 9.96 4.56
N MET A 100 0.48 11.05 3.81
CA MET A 100 1.11 11.22 2.51
C MET A 100 2.42 11.98 2.69
N ARG A 101 3.51 11.50 2.05
CA ARG A 101 4.87 11.97 2.30
C ARG A 101 5.61 12.29 1.01
N ALA A 102 6.46 13.34 1.04
CA ALA A 102 7.45 13.55 0.00
C ALA A 102 8.56 12.50 0.10
N LEU A 103 9.14 12.10 -1.03
CA LEU A 103 10.28 11.17 -1.04
C LEU A 103 11.44 11.68 -0.19
N ALA A 104 11.73 12.99 -0.26
CA ALA A 104 12.82 13.63 0.50
C ALA A 104 12.60 13.59 2.02
N TRP A 105 11.40 13.39 2.53
CA TRP A 105 11.18 13.27 3.98
C TRP A 105 11.61 11.92 4.53
N GLU A 106 11.51 10.86 3.74
CA GLU A 106 12.01 9.53 4.08
C GLU A 106 13.49 9.34 3.73
N PHE A 107 13.99 10.08 2.74
CA PHE A 107 15.35 9.99 2.23
C PHE A 107 16.03 11.38 2.22
N PRO A 108 16.20 12.03 3.39
CA PRO A 108 16.65 13.44 3.46
C PRO A 108 18.09 13.65 3.01
N THR A 109 18.88 12.59 2.93
CA THR A 109 20.29 12.65 2.49
C THR A 109 20.48 12.41 0.99
N ASP A 110 19.38 12.18 0.24
CA ASP A 110 19.42 11.96 -1.21
C ASP A 110 19.15 13.28 -1.96
N PRO A 111 20.18 13.96 -2.52
CA PRO A 111 20.02 15.24 -3.19
C PRO A 111 19.25 15.14 -4.51
N SER A 112 19.13 13.95 -5.11
CA SER A 112 18.36 13.73 -6.35
C SER A 112 16.85 13.97 -6.16
N LEU A 113 16.39 13.98 -4.90
CA LEU A 113 14.98 14.14 -4.54
C LEU A 113 14.56 15.59 -4.31
N ALA A 114 15.49 16.57 -4.42
CA ALA A 114 15.21 17.98 -4.12
C ALA A 114 14.06 18.59 -4.96
N SER A 115 13.81 18.03 -6.16
CA SER A 115 12.73 18.46 -7.06
C SER A 115 11.71 17.35 -7.36
N ALA A 116 11.63 16.30 -6.53
CA ALA A 116 10.70 15.18 -6.72
C ALA A 116 9.30 15.55 -6.25
N ASP A 117 8.54 16.27 -7.09
CA ASP A 117 7.20 16.78 -6.84
C ASP A 117 6.09 16.00 -7.58
N ARG A 118 6.46 14.96 -8.35
CA ARG A 118 5.55 14.14 -9.16
C ARG A 118 5.34 12.73 -8.62
N GLN A 119 6.13 12.34 -7.63
CA GLN A 119 6.04 11.07 -6.91
C GLN A 119 5.78 11.37 -5.44
N PHE A 120 5.17 10.42 -4.75
CA PHE A 120 4.95 10.51 -3.33
C PHE A 120 4.92 9.14 -2.67
N LEU A 121 5.01 9.13 -1.36
CA LEU A 121 4.81 7.97 -0.53
C LEU A 121 3.46 8.05 0.20
N LEU A 122 2.77 6.93 0.31
CA LEU A 122 1.68 6.69 1.25
C LEU A 122 2.27 5.92 2.43
N GLY A 123 2.41 6.62 3.55
CA GLY A 123 3.25 6.15 4.66
C GLY A 123 4.72 5.95 4.24
N PRO A 124 5.50 5.17 4.99
CA PRO A 124 6.89 4.88 4.66
C PRO A 124 7.06 3.81 3.58
N SER A 125 6.00 3.06 3.24
CA SER A 125 6.13 1.75 2.58
C SER A 125 5.62 1.70 1.14
N ILE A 126 4.72 2.60 0.71
CA ILE A 126 4.12 2.56 -0.63
C ILE A 126 4.52 3.79 -1.42
N MET A 127 5.20 3.60 -2.55
CA MET A 127 5.55 4.67 -3.49
C MET A 127 4.60 4.66 -4.69
N VAL A 128 4.13 5.85 -5.08
CA VAL A 128 3.22 6.06 -6.21
C VAL A 128 3.87 7.01 -7.22
N THR A 129 3.87 6.61 -8.50
CA THR A 129 4.47 7.36 -9.60
C THR A 129 3.42 7.62 -10.70
N PRO A 130 2.52 8.59 -10.52
CA PRO A 130 1.40 8.80 -11.44
C PRO A 130 1.84 9.44 -12.76
N VAL A 131 1.12 9.14 -13.84
CA VAL A 131 1.22 9.89 -15.10
C VAL A 131 0.42 11.17 -14.99
N LEU A 132 1.06 12.31 -15.19
CA LEU A 132 0.47 13.65 -15.05
C LEU A 132 0.36 14.40 -16.38
N GLU A 133 0.91 13.85 -17.46
CA GLU A 133 0.94 14.45 -18.81
C GLU A 133 -0.09 13.78 -19.71
N GLN A 134 -0.83 14.58 -20.48
CA GLN A 134 -1.79 14.09 -21.46
C GLN A 134 -1.11 13.29 -22.57
N GLY A 135 -1.71 12.17 -22.99
CA GLY A 135 -1.22 11.32 -24.07
C GLY A 135 0.00 10.49 -23.72
N ALA A 136 0.57 10.60 -22.51
CA ALA A 136 1.75 9.85 -22.14
C ALA A 136 1.43 8.38 -21.87
N SER A 137 2.29 7.46 -22.30
CA SER A 137 2.23 6.02 -22.01
C SER A 137 3.36 5.54 -21.09
N SER A 138 4.14 6.49 -20.57
CA SER A 138 5.21 6.26 -19.61
C SER A 138 5.35 7.47 -18.69
N VAL A 139 6.02 7.28 -17.57
CA VAL A 139 6.37 8.33 -16.63
C VAL A 139 7.82 8.20 -16.20
N ASN A 140 8.48 9.32 -15.94
CA ASN A 140 9.81 9.32 -15.35
C ASN A 140 9.70 9.36 -13.82
N GLY A 141 10.51 8.56 -13.16
CA GLY A 141 10.57 8.50 -11.72
C GLY A 141 11.91 8.05 -11.18
N VAL A 142 12.12 8.27 -9.91
CA VAL A 142 13.32 7.83 -9.18
C VAL A 142 12.95 6.75 -8.18
N PHE A 143 13.90 5.87 -7.88
CA PHE A 143 13.79 4.89 -6.79
C PHE A 143 14.75 5.34 -5.68
N PRO A 144 14.24 6.00 -4.63
CA PRO A 144 15.08 6.57 -3.59
C PRO A 144 15.75 5.49 -2.73
N GLY A 145 16.89 5.86 -2.12
CA GLY A 145 17.59 4.99 -1.17
C GLY A 145 18.41 3.86 -1.79
N LEU A 146 18.42 3.67 -3.12
CA LEU A 146 19.19 2.60 -3.77
C LEU A 146 20.70 2.66 -3.43
N ALA A 147 21.27 3.86 -3.22
CA ALA A 147 22.66 4.02 -2.80
C ALA A 147 22.94 3.41 -1.42
N HIS A 148 21.94 3.29 -0.59
CA HIS A 148 22.00 2.73 0.77
C HIS A 148 21.44 1.30 0.85
N GLY A 149 21.15 0.67 -0.31
CA GLY A 149 20.72 -0.71 -0.38
C GLY A 149 19.21 -0.92 -0.28
N GLU A 150 18.43 0.15 -0.38
CA GLU A 150 16.96 -0.01 -0.47
C GLU A 150 16.58 -0.90 -1.65
N ILE A 151 15.52 -1.68 -1.45
CA ILE A 151 14.88 -2.50 -2.47
C ILE A 151 13.46 -1.98 -2.67
N TRP A 152 13.02 -1.91 -3.91
CA TRP A 152 11.64 -1.61 -4.27
C TRP A 152 11.05 -2.78 -5.02
N TYR A 153 9.82 -3.17 -4.70
CA TYR A 153 9.08 -4.23 -5.36
C TYR A 153 7.91 -3.63 -6.12
N ASP A 154 7.78 -3.99 -7.38
CA ASP A 154 6.60 -3.62 -8.17
C ASP A 154 5.35 -4.30 -7.61
N TRP A 155 4.30 -3.52 -7.35
CA TRP A 155 3.06 -4.00 -6.74
C TRP A 155 2.40 -5.11 -7.56
N TYR A 156 2.39 -4.98 -8.89
CA TYR A 156 1.65 -5.87 -9.77
C TYR A 156 2.38 -7.18 -10.05
N THR A 157 3.68 -7.09 -10.32
CA THR A 157 4.52 -8.26 -10.62
C THR A 157 5.11 -8.90 -9.38
N GLN A 158 5.11 -8.17 -8.26
CA GLN A 158 5.72 -8.59 -6.99
C GLN A 158 7.24 -8.86 -7.10
N SER A 159 7.85 -8.41 -8.17
CA SER A 159 9.29 -8.58 -8.43
C SER A 159 10.08 -7.37 -7.97
N ALA A 160 11.31 -7.59 -7.52
CA ALA A 160 12.22 -6.50 -7.21
C ALA A 160 12.55 -5.67 -8.46
N VAL A 161 12.58 -4.36 -8.30
CA VAL A 161 13.06 -3.44 -9.34
C VAL A 161 14.57 -3.60 -9.47
N THR A 162 15.02 -3.90 -10.69
CA THR A 162 16.44 -4.14 -11.01
C THR A 162 16.89 -3.27 -12.18
N GLY A 163 18.20 -3.16 -12.38
CA GLY A 163 18.77 -2.42 -13.52
C GLY A 163 18.67 -0.89 -13.40
N VAL A 164 18.39 -0.36 -12.22
CA VAL A 164 18.31 1.07 -11.93
C VAL A 164 19.51 1.50 -11.10
N SER A 165 20.19 2.56 -11.50
CA SER A 165 21.29 3.16 -10.75
C SER A 165 20.78 4.16 -9.70
N PRO A 166 21.45 4.30 -8.54
CA PRO A 166 21.11 5.31 -7.54
C PRO A 166 21.01 6.72 -8.11
N GLY A 167 19.95 7.45 -7.74
CA GLY A 167 19.70 8.81 -8.22
C GLY A 167 19.33 8.93 -9.71
N GLN A 168 19.24 7.83 -10.44
CA GLN A 168 18.84 7.83 -11.84
C GLN A 168 17.32 8.04 -11.98
N ASN A 169 16.95 8.98 -12.83
CA ASN A 169 15.57 9.12 -13.30
C ASN A 169 15.33 8.10 -14.41
N VAL A 170 14.41 7.20 -14.21
CA VAL A 170 14.11 6.09 -15.17
C VAL A 170 12.74 6.24 -15.78
N THR A 171 12.59 5.80 -17.02
CA THR A 171 11.31 5.76 -17.71
C THR A 171 10.57 4.47 -17.34
N ILE A 172 9.39 4.61 -16.76
CA ILE A 172 8.51 3.53 -16.28
C ILE A 172 7.33 3.45 -17.25
N ALA A 173 7.04 2.27 -17.78
CA ALA A 173 5.87 2.05 -18.61
C ALA A 173 4.58 2.27 -17.78
N ALA A 174 3.70 3.14 -18.26
CA ALA A 174 2.45 3.49 -17.60
C ALA A 174 1.37 3.83 -18.65
N PRO A 175 0.87 2.83 -19.38
CA PRO A 175 -0.21 3.03 -20.34
C PRO A 175 -1.48 3.53 -19.62
N LEU A 176 -2.44 4.04 -20.39
CA LEU A 176 -3.71 4.48 -19.84
C LEU A 176 -4.36 3.33 -19.04
N GLY A 177 -4.78 3.62 -17.82
CA GLY A 177 -5.34 2.60 -16.91
C GLY A 177 -4.32 1.89 -16.02
N HIS A 178 -3.03 2.23 -16.11
CA HIS A 178 -2.00 1.71 -15.23
C HIS A 178 -1.28 2.84 -14.48
N ILE A 179 -1.27 2.79 -13.16
CA ILE A 179 -0.50 3.67 -12.28
C ILE A 179 0.61 2.87 -11.62
N PRO A 180 1.89 3.20 -11.83
CA PRO A 180 3.00 2.52 -11.17
C PRO A 180 2.96 2.70 -9.65
N VAL A 181 2.96 1.58 -8.94
CA VAL A 181 2.95 1.48 -7.47
C VAL A 181 4.03 0.51 -7.03
N TYR A 182 4.77 0.87 -5.99
CA TYR A 182 5.88 0.06 -5.49
C TYR A 182 5.81 -0.09 -3.98
N VAL A 183 6.25 -1.25 -3.50
CA VAL A 183 6.40 -1.55 -2.07
C VAL A 183 7.87 -1.45 -1.69
N ARG A 184 8.18 -0.71 -0.63
CA ARG A 184 9.53 -0.59 -0.09
C ARG A 184 9.95 -1.87 0.63
N GLY A 185 11.14 -2.37 0.35
CA GLY A 185 11.77 -3.44 1.13
C GLY A 185 11.95 -3.04 2.60
N GLY A 186 11.83 -4.02 3.49
CA GLY A 186 11.79 -3.77 4.93
C GLY A 186 10.39 -3.49 5.48
N SER A 187 9.33 -3.67 4.67
CA SER A 187 7.95 -3.39 5.07
C SER A 187 7.12 -4.65 5.27
N VAL A 188 6.26 -4.64 6.29
CA VAL A 188 5.18 -5.62 6.46
C VAL A 188 3.85 -4.86 6.42
N LEU A 189 2.97 -5.24 5.50
CA LEU A 189 1.68 -4.59 5.27
C LEU A 189 0.54 -5.56 5.62
N PRO A 190 -0.18 -5.33 6.72
CA PRO A 190 -1.46 -5.99 6.95
C PRO A 190 -2.48 -5.50 5.92
N MET A 191 -3.19 -6.42 5.29
CA MET A 191 -4.18 -6.16 4.26
C MET A 191 -5.46 -6.93 4.52
N GLN A 192 -6.54 -6.50 3.88
CA GLN A 192 -7.80 -7.27 3.84
C GLN A 192 -8.25 -7.44 2.38
N GLU A 193 -9.00 -8.50 2.11
CA GLU A 193 -9.61 -8.67 0.80
C GLU A 193 -10.58 -7.52 0.52
N PRO A 194 -10.53 -6.86 -0.66
CA PRO A 194 -11.40 -5.73 -0.98
C PRO A 194 -12.88 -6.13 -1.01
N GLY A 195 -13.72 -5.36 -0.33
CA GLY A 195 -15.17 -5.41 -0.44
C GLY A 195 -15.71 -4.21 -1.23
N TYR A 196 -17.02 -4.15 -1.46
CA TYR A 196 -17.66 -3.03 -2.14
C TYR A 196 -17.83 -1.78 -1.25
N THR A 197 -17.70 -1.94 0.06
CA THR A 197 -17.73 -0.84 1.05
C THR A 197 -16.61 -1.02 2.05
N THR A 198 -16.30 0.03 2.82
CA THR A 198 -15.32 -0.05 3.91
C THR A 198 -15.78 -1.04 4.98
N GLU A 199 -17.08 -1.07 5.30
CA GLU A 199 -17.66 -2.03 6.23
C GLU A 199 -17.51 -3.47 5.73
N ALA A 200 -17.82 -3.74 4.44
CA ALA A 200 -17.65 -5.06 3.86
C ALA A 200 -16.17 -5.50 3.88
N SER A 201 -15.24 -4.59 3.56
CA SER A 201 -13.80 -4.88 3.59
C SER A 201 -13.32 -5.24 5.00
N ARG A 202 -13.80 -4.55 6.04
CA ARG A 202 -13.44 -4.82 7.44
C ARG A 202 -13.86 -6.20 7.94
N ASN A 203 -14.84 -6.82 7.31
CA ASN A 203 -15.34 -8.15 7.63
C ASN A 203 -14.69 -9.27 6.80
N ASN A 204 -13.79 -8.92 5.90
CA ASN A 204 -13.08 -9.87 5.06
C ASN A 204 -11.84 -10.45 5.75
N PRO A 205 -11.38 -11.63 5.33
CA PRO A 205 -10.17 -12.25 5.85
C PRO A 205 -8.92 -11.37 5.67
N TRP A 206 -7.98 -11.54 6.58
CA TRP A 206 -6.70 -10.86 6.58
C TRP A 206 -5.69 -11.49 5.61
N GLY A 207 -4.90 -10.63 5.00
CA GLY A 207 -3.67 -10.96 4.31
C GLY A 207 -2.49 -10.22 4.92
N VAL A 208 -1.29 -10.74 4.72
CA VAL A 208 -0.05 -10.06 5.10
C VAL A 208 0.89 -10.07 3.90
N LEU A 209 1.34 -8.89 3.49
CA LEU A 209 2.39 -8.72 2.49
C LEU A 209 3.69 -8.34 3.18
N VAL A 210 4.70 -9.16 3.06
CA VAL A 210 6.06 -8.93 3.54
C VAL A 210 6.94 -8.58 2.37
N ALA A 211 7.61 -7.46 2.40
CA ALA A 211 8.63 -7.06 1.44
C ALA A 211 9.99 -7.04 2.16
N LEU A 212 10.84 -8.01 1.90
CA LEU A 212 12.14 -8.12 2.58
C LEU A 212 13.10 -7.04 2.10
N ASN A 213 13.88 -6.49 3.03
CA ASN A 213 15.04 -5.67 2.70
C ASN A 213 16.24 -6.56 2.32
N ARG A 214 17.39 -5.95 2.07
CA ARG A 214 18.63 -6.66 1.67
C ARG A 214 19.12 -7.66 2.73
N GLU A 215 18.85 -7.35 4.00
CA GLU A 215 19.23 -8.19 5.16
C GLU A 215 18.22 -9.30 5.43
N GLY A 216 17.15 -9.41 4.63
CA GLY A 216 16.08 -10.39 4.84
C GLY A 216 15.14 -10.03 6.00
N ALA A 217 15.13 -8.77 6.41
CA ALA A 217 14.31 -8.25 7.49
C ALA A 217 13.15 -7.39 6.98
N ALA A 218 12.09 -7.25 7.77
CA ALA A 218 10.98 -6.33 7.53
C ALA A 218 10.24 -6.04 8.84
N SER A 219 9.53 -4.91 8.91
CA SER A 219 8.66 -4.58 10.04
C SER A 219 7.40 -3.85 9.60
N GLY A 220 6.38 -3.88 10.43
CA GLY A 220 5.13 -3.19 10.22
C GLY A 220 4.28 -3.18 11.48
N SER A 221 3.20 -2.43 11.44
CA SER A 221 2.24 -2.37 12.54
C SER A 221 0.82 -2.31 12.01
N LEU A 222 -0.14 -2.67 12.87
CA LEU A 222 -1.55 -2.56 12.61
C LEU A 222 -2.24 -2.01 13.86
N TYR A 223 -3.13 -1.05 13.65
CA TYR A 223 -4.07 -0.57 14.65
C TYR A 223 -5.50 -0.92 14.23
N VAL A 224 -6.27 -1.47 15.15
CA VAL A 224 -7.67 -1.86 14.93
C VAL A 224 -8.53 -1.40 16.12
N ASP A 225 -9.71 -0.88 15.81
CA ASP A 225 -10.78 -0.53 16.75
C ASP A 225 -12.15 -0.82 16.13
N ASP A 226 -13.23 -0.25 16.65
CA ASP A 226 -14.58 -0.45 16.08
C ASP A 226 -14.81 0.32 14.75
N GLY A 227 -13.90 1.23 14.36
CA GLY A 227 -13.96 2.02 13.13
C GLY A 227 -15.07 3.08 13.08
N GLN A 228 -15.71 3.38 14.20
CA GLN A 228 -16.86 4.30 14.28
C GLN A 228 -16.75 5.29 15.46
N SER A 229 -16.26 4.85 16.62
CA SER A 229 -16.21 5.66 17.83
C SER A 229 -15.08 6.69 17.75
N LEU A 230 -15.38 7.93 18.15
CA LEU A 230 -14.35 8.97 18.31
C LEU A 230 -13.39 8.62 19.46
N THR A 231 -13.89 7.89 20.45
CA THR A 231 -13.09 7.37 21.58
C THR A 231 -13.46 5.90 21.74
N PRO A 232 -12.74 4.99 21.06
CA PRO A 232 -13.04 3.56 21.13
C PRO A 232 -12.78 3.01 22.53
N ASN A 233 -13.71 2.17 23.00
CA ASN A 233 -13.59 1.51 24.31
C ASN A 233 -12.58 0.35 24.32
N ALA A 234 -12.31 -0.22 23.16
CA ALA A 234 -11.38 -1.31 22.97
C ALA A 234 -10.54 -1.05 21.71
N THR A 235 -9.26 -1.28 21.79
CA THR A 235 -8.30 -1.15 20.69
C THR A 235 -7.39 -2.36 20.62
N LEU A 236 -6.80 -2.60 19.49
CA LEU A 236 -5.80 -3.63 19.26
C LEU A 236 -4.64 -3.05 18.47
N GLU A 237 -3.45 -3.24 18.97
CA GLU A 237 -2.19 -2.95 18.30
C GLU A 237 -1.50 -4.28 17.97
N VAL A 238 -1.00 -4.39 16.74
CA VAL A 238 -0.24 -5.55 16.28
C VAL A 238 1.11 -5.09 15.78
N GLU A 239 2.16 -5.70 16.27
CA GLU A 239 3.53 -5.52 15.78
C GLU A 239 3.90 -6.73 14.93
N LEU A 240 4.49 -6.47 13.75
CA LEU A 240 4.93 -7.48 12.80
C LEU A 240 6.41 -7.28 12.53
N VAL A 241 7.23 -8.28 12.81
CA VAL A 241 8.69 -8.21 12.63
C VAL A 241 9.18 -9.44 11.92
N VAL A 242 10.00 -9.26 10.90
CA VAL A 242 10.68 -10.35 10.20
C VAL A 242 12.17 -10.34 10.53
N ALA A 243 12.64 -11.43 11.04
CA ALA A 243 14.05 -11.73 11.26
C ALA A 243 14.32 -13.24 11.07
N ASP A 244 15.49 -13.60 10.57
CA ASP A 244 15.91 -15.01 10.41
C ASP A 244 14.86 -15.89 9.72
N SER A 245 14.32 -15.40 8.59
CA SER A 245 13.26 -16.07 7.82
C SER A 245 12.02 -16.43 8.66
N THR A 246 11.70 -15.61 9.65
CA THR A 246 10.54 -15.81 10.52
C THR A 246 9.78 -14.48 10.67
N LEU A 247 8.49 -14.47 10.35
CA LEU A 247 7.57 -13.42 10.70
C LEU A 247 7.03 -13.66 12.10
N TYR A 248 7.34 -12.80 13.03
CA TYR A 248 6.80 -12.73 14.37
C TYR A 248 5.66 -11.71 14.42
N VAL A 249 4.56 -12.10 15.00
CA VAL A 249 3.38 -11.25 15.20
C VAL A 249 3.04 -11.21 16.67
N SER A 250 3.04 -10.02 17.24
CA SER A 250 2.70 -9.76 18.63
C SER A 250 1.46 -8.87 18.71
N THR A 251 0.53 -9.21 19.60
CA THR A 251 -0.76 -8.54 19.74
C THR A 251 -0.90 -7.92 21.12
N ARG A 252 -1.43 -6.69 21.19
CA ARG A 252 -1.67 -5.97 22.42
C ARG A 252 -2.97 -5.20 22.36
N GLY A 253 -3.86 -5.41 23.32
CA GLY A 253 -5.11 -4.67 23.43
C GLY A 253 -6.28 -5.56 23.83
N THR A 254 -7.48 -4.99 23.75
CA THR A 254 -8.72 -5.65 24.19
C THR A 254 -9.78 -5.75 23.10
N TYR A 255 -9.55 -5.11 21.93
CA TYR A 255 -10.44 -5.27 20.79
C TYR A 255 -10.22 -6.66 20.18
N VAL A 256 -11.30 -7.37 19.90
CA VAL A 256 -11.26 -8.72 19.31
C VAL A 256 -11.72 -8.65 17.86
N ASP A 257 -10.81 -8.95 16.95
CA ASP A 257 -11.10 -9.14 15.54
C ASP A 257 -11.16 -10.65 15.23
N HIS A 258 -12.31 -11.11 14.75
CA HIS A 258 -12.55 -12.53 14.48
C HIS A 258 -12.23 -12.94 13.02
N ASN A 259 -11.78 -12.03 12.20
CA ASN A 259 -11.48 -12.35 10.79
C ASN A 259 -10.25 -13.24 10.71
N ALA A 260 -10.36 -14.28 9.89
CA ALA A 260 -9.32 -15.28 9.71
C ALA A 260 -8.11 -14.72 8.95
N LEU A 261 -6.93 -15.28 9.20
CA LEU A 261 -5.76 -15.12 8.31
C LEU A 261 -5.95 -15.99 7.07
N ALA A 262 -6.09 -15.39 5.89
CA ALA A 262 -6.27 -16.12 4.62
C ALA A 262 -4.96 -16.39 3.90
N ASN A 263 -4.06 -15.40 3.87
CA ASN A 263 -2.84 -15.51 3.08
C ASN A 263 -1.67 -14.73 3.70
N VAL A 264 -0.45 -15.18 3.37
CA VAL A 264 0.79 -14.44 3.60
C VAL A 264 1.63 -14.51 2.34
N THR A 265 2.08 -13.36 1.85
CA THR A 265 2.98 -13.26 0.69
C THR A 265 4.29 -12.64 1.13
N VAL A 266 5.41 -13.28 0.82
CA VAL A 266 6.76 -12.81 1.14
C VAL A 266 7.52 -12.56 -0.15
N LEU A 267 7.92 -11.30 -0.36
CA LEU A 267 8.70 -10.84 -1.51
C LEU A 267 10.19 -10.85 -1.16
N GLY A 268 11.04 -11.22 -2.11
CA GLY A 268 12.49 -11.20 -1.93
C GLY A 268 13.07 -12.46 -1.27
N VAL A 269 12.35 -13.57 -1.29
CA VAL A 269 12.86 -14.85 -0.80
C VAL A 269 13.88 -15.41 -1.79
N GLY A 270 15.13 -15.60 -1.36
CA GLY A 270 16.25 -15.95 -2.23
C GLY A 270 16.23 -17.37 -2.79
N ALA A 271 15.59 -18.30 -2.09
CA ALA A 271 15.50 -19.71 -2.50
C ALA A 271 14.21 -20.35 -2.01
N ALA A 272 13.79 -21.43 -2.68
CA ALA A 272 12.61 -22.19 -2.25
C ALA A 272 12.80 -22.72 -0.82
N PRO A 273 11.88 -22.42 0.11
CA PRO A 273 11.98 -22.92 1.49
C PRO A 273 11.85 -24.44 1.54
N GLY A 274 12.73 -25.08 2.29
CA GLY A 274 12.68 -26.53 2.53
C GLY A 274 11.55 -26.92 3.49
N ASN A 275 11.22 -26.03 4.41
CA ASN A 275 10.16 -26.23 5.40
C ASN A 275 9.45 -24.91 5.69
N VAL A 276 8.11 -24.95 5.79
CA VAL A 276 7.31 -23.80 6.21
C VAL A 276 6.40 -24.23 7.36
N THR A 277 6.47 -23.47 8.46
CA THR A 277 5.68 -23.76 9.66
C THR A 277 4.94 -22.54 10.16
N LEU A 278 3.70 -22.73 10.63
CA LEU A 278 2.90 -21.75 11.35
C LEU A 278 2.75 -22.23 12.81
N ASN A 279 3.26 -21.46 13.77
CA ASN A 279 3.32 -21.86 15.19
C ASN A 279 3.96 -23.24 15.40
N GLY A 280 5.01 -23.55 14.64
CA GLY A 280 5.69 -24.84 14.68
C GLY A 280 4.97 -26.00 13.97
N GLN A 281 3.74 -25.79 13.47
CA GLN A 281 3.02 -26.80 12.70
C GLN A 281 3.34 -26.68 11.21
N PRO A 282 3.63 -27.80 10.51
CA PRO A 282 3.94 -27.77 9.08
C PRO A 282 2.78 -27.23 8.23
N VAL A 283 3.07 -26.22 7.39
CA VAL A 283 2.12 -25.64 6.43
C VAL A 283 2.67 -25.62 5.00
N GLN A 284 3.64 -26.49 4.70
CA GLN A 284 4.27 -26.56 3.37
C GLN A 284 3.27 -26.80 2.24
N SER A 285 2.17 -27.53 2.48
CA SER A 285 1.12 -27.78 1.46
C SER A 285 0.37 -26.52 1.02
N TYR A 286 0.36 -25.48 1.84
CA TYR A 286 -0.23 -24.16 1.56
C TYR A 286 0.73 -23.22 0.85
N ALA A 287 2.03 -23.55 0.81
CA ALA A 287 3.09 -22.71 0.28
C ALA A 287 3.34 -22.97 -1.21
N ARG A 288 3.60 -21.90 -1.95
CA ARG A 288 4.07 -21.90 -3.34
C ARG A 288 5.20 -20.89 -3.47
N TYR A 289 6.28 -21.31 -4.10
CA TYR A 289 7.44 -20.45 -4.34
C TYR A 289 7.61 -20.22 -5.85
N ASN A 290 7.75 -18.96 -6.23
CA ASN A 290 8.09 -18.55 -7.58
C ASN A 290 9.55 -18.10 -7.64
N SER A 291 10.42 -18.91 -8.23
CA SER A 291 11.86 -18.65 -8.30
C SER A 291 12.21 -17.46 -9.22
N SER A 292 11.37 -17.13 -10.20
CA SER A 292 11.65 -16.02 -11.12
C SER A 292 11.43 -14.66 -10.47
N SER A 293 10.50 -14.54 -9.53
CA SER A 293 10.20 -13.31 -8.80
C SER A 293 10.70 -13.31 -7.35
N GLY A 294 11.15 -14.45 -6.83
CA GLY A 294 11.53 -14.60 -5.43
C GLY A 294 10.34 -14.47 -4.46
N VAL A 295 9.15 -14.88 -4.89
CA VAL A 295 7.92 -14.75 -4.11
C VAL A 295 7.52 -16.08 -3.47
N LEU A 296 7.35 -16.06 -2.16
CA LEU A 296 6.73 -17.14 -1.41
C LEU A 296 5.28 -16.73 -1.07
N SER A 297 4.31 -17.50 -1.55
CA SER A 297 2.88 -17.26 -1.27
C SER A 297 2.31 -18.43 -0.48
N LEU A 298 1.65 -18.12 0.63
CA LEU A 298 0.84 -19.06 1.41
C LEU A 298 -0.62 -18.66 1.27
N THR A 299 -1.49 -19.59 0.91
CA THR A 299 -2.94 -19.33 0.71
C THR A 299 -3.78 -20.42 1.35
N GLY A 300 -5.03 -20.08 1.70
CA GLY A 300 -5.95 -21.03 2.31
C GLY A 300 -5.73 -21.26 3.80
N LEU A 301 -5.14 -20.29 4.51
CA LEU A 301 -4.79 -20.40 5.93
C LEU A 301 -5.99 -20.22 6.88
N ASN A 302 -7.20 -19.95 6.37
CA ASN A 302 -8.37 -19.49 7.13
C ASN A 302 -8.73 -20.35 8.35
N ASN A 303 -8.44 -21.65 8.31
CA ASN A 303 -8.81 -22.58 9.37
C ASN A 303 -7.62 -23.03 10.24
N LEU A 304 -6.44 -22.41 10.05
CA LEU A 304 -5.24 -22.82 10.77
C LEU A 304 -5.05 -22.10 12.11
N MET A 305 -5.80 -21.00 12.30
CA MET A 305 -5.77 -20.22 13.53
C MET A 305 -7.18 -20.10 14.10
N SER A 306 -7.35 -20.45 15.37
CA SER A 306 -8.63 -20.34 16.04
C SER A 306 -8.90 -18.91 16.50
N GLY A 307 -10.13 -18.42 16.27
CA GLY A 307 -10.64 -17.17 16.81
C GLY A 307 -10.33 -15.91 16.02
N GLY A 308 -9.40 -15.94 15.04
CA GLY A 308 -9.03 -14.79 14.21
C GLY A 308 -7.52 -14.59 14.07
N ALA A 309 -7.13 -13.75 13.11
CA ALA A 309 -5.71 -13.51 12.78
C ALA A 309 -4.93 -12.80 13.90
N TRP A 310 -5.60 -12.00 14.73
CA TRP A 310 -4.95 -11.12 15.70
C TRP A 310 -5.39 -11.38 17.14
N VAL A 311 -5.98 -12.55 17.44
CA VAL A 311 -6.46 -12.89 18.79
C VAL A 311 -5.33 -13.30 19.72
N GLN A 312 -4.21 -13.76 19.17
CA GLN A 312 -3.02 -14.20 19.90
C GLN A 312 -1.76 -13.97 19.08
N ASP A 313 -0.62 -13.99 19.73
CA ASP A 313 0.69 -13.98 19.08
C ASP A 313 0.89 -15.24 18.24
N TRP A 314 1.58 -15.09 17.12
CA TRP A 314 1.92 -16.21 16.24
C TRP A 314 3.19 -15.95 15.46
N MET A 315 3.75 -17.02 14.89
CA MET A 315 4.90 -16.91 14.00
C MET A 315 4.75 -17.82 12.78
N LEU A 316 5.23 -17.29 11.65
CA LEU A 316 5.39 -18.03 10.40
C LEU A 316 6.87 -18.10 10.05
N LYS A 317 7.41 -19.31 9.97
CA LYS A 317 8.80 -19.55 9.62
C LYS A 317 8.90 -20.23 8.27
N TRP A 318 9.85 -19.77 7.45
CA TRP A 318 10.23 -20.38 6.17
C TRP A 318 11.75 -20.52 6.09
N GLY A 319 12.25 -21.71 5.71
CA GLY A 319 13.68 -21.97 5.62
C GLY A 319 14.06 -23.40 5.83
#